data_747e45352f37b8d5c32a2f6fe43325c3
#
_entry.id   747e45352f37b8d5c32a2f6fe43325c3
#
_cell.length_a   1.000
_cell.length_b   1.000
_cell.length_c   1.000
_cell.angle_alpha   90.00
_cell.angle_beta   90.00
_cell.angle_gamma   90.00
#
_symmetry.space_group_name_H-M   'P 1'
#
loop_
_entity.id
_entity.type
_entity.pdbx_description
1 polymer ?
#
loop_
_entity_poly.entity_id
_entity_poly.type
_entity_poly.pdbx_seq_one_letter_code
_entity_poly.pdbx_strand_id
1 'polypeptide(L)'
;MKVFSLVFLFLSLSIICVSQQLDSGMVAPPSVVKSREVYKMKYAIDIPLTAAGTAWTLYGFSRIYSRDKTPEARILALDPADLNSIDRSTADNFDQKAKNASDKFFYGSMPAPLLFLLDKKMRKDAHKIGLLYLEAMAITGTIYTSSSMLASRFRPYTYNPNVDMAKRRGGGGRNSFPAGHPGLVATSTFFMAKVYSDYHPDMKNKWILYTLAGGASLTTGILRVKAGEHFPTDVMVGLPIGVLSGLLVPHFHKNRENSRVAIMPYSTGDANGLTTIIKL
;
A
#
# COMPACT_ATOMS: atom_id res chain seq x y z
N MET A 1 -2.96 -8.12 24.73
CA MET A 1 -3.79 -6.91 24.60
C MET A 1 -3.03 -5.56 24.56
N LYS A 2 -1.68 -5.52 24.56
CA LYS A 2 -0.91 -4.25 24.53
C LYS A 2 -0.34 -3.86 23.15
N VAL A 3 -0.56 -4.66 22.11
CA VAL A 3 0.05 -4.45 20.76
C VAL A 3 -0.90 -3.71 19.80
N PHE A 4 -2.21 -3.72 20.06
CA PHE A 4 -3.20 -3.04 19.20
C PHE A 4 -3.22 -1.51 19.31
N SER A 5 -2.73 -0.95 20.42
CA SER A 5 -2.74 0.51 20.62
C SER A 5 -1.71 1.29 19.82
N LEU A 6 -0.60 0.66 19.39
CA LEU A 6 0.47 1.37 18.68
C LEU A 6 0.19 1.58 17.19
N VAL A 7 -0.60 0.69 16.57
CA VAL A 7 -0.94 0.81 15.13
C VAL A 7 -1.96 1.93 14.89
N PHE A 8 -2.82 2.22 15.88
CA PHE A 8 -3.78 3.33 15.79
C PHE A 8 -3.15 4.72 15.96
N LEU A 9 -2.00 4.82 16.63
CA LEU A 9 -1.34 6.11 16.89
C LEU A 9 -0.71 6.73 15.63
N PHE A 10 -0.33 5.91 14.63
CA PHE A 10 0.25 6.42 13.38
C PHE A 10 -0.79 6.96 12.38
N LEU A 11 -2.06 6.60 12.54
CA LEU A 11 -3.15 7.09 11.68
C LEU A 11 -3.74 8.43 12.12
N SER A 12 -3.42 8.91 13.34
CA SER A 12 -4.02 10.11 13.91
C SER A 12 -3.22 11.41 13.70
N LEU A 13 -2.05 11.38 13.07
CA LEU A 13 -1.13 12.54 13.00
C LEU A 13 -1.23 13.39 11.73
N SER A 14 -2.30 13.31 10.95
CA SER A 14 -2.40 14.04 9.67
C SER A 14 -3.56 15.03 9.55
N ILE A 15 -4.07 15.58 10.65
CA ILE A 15 -5.07 16.66 10.56
C ILE A 15 -4.49 17.94 11.13
N ILE A 16 -3.71 18.67 10.31
CA ILE A 16 -3.40 20.08 10.57
C ILE A 16 -4.44 20.91 9.82
N CYS A 17 -5.34 21.53 10.56
CA CYS A 17 -6.33 22.48 10.03
C CYS A 17 -5.64 23.82 9.78
N VAL A 18 -5.50 24.24 8.52
CA VAL A 18 -5.10 25.60 8.15
C VAL A 18 -6.36 26.35 7.73
N SER A 19 -6.82 27.30 8.55
CA SER A 19 -7.87 28.23 8.18
C SER A 19 -7.28 29.34 7.27
N GLN A 20 -7.83 29.53 6.08
CA GLN A 20 -7.54 30.69 5.23
C GLN A 20 -8.72 31.64 5.23
N GLN A 21 -8.41 32.90 5.50
CA GLN A 21 -9.31 34.04 5.48
C GLN A 21 -9.71 34.36 4.02
N LEU A 22 -11.00 34.51 3.77
CA LEU A 22 -11.52 34.94 2.48
C LEU A 22 -11.46 36.45 2.39
N ASP A 23 -10.68 36.97 1.46
CA ASP A 23 -10.69 38.39 1.07
C ASP A 23 -11.63 38.55 -0.13
N SER A 24 -12.59 39.43 0.04
CA SER A 24 -13.64 39.74 -0.95
C SER A 24 -13.23 40.93 -1.80
N GLY A 25 -13.03 40.69 -3.08
CA GLY A 25 -13.07 41.74 -4.07
C GLY A 25 -11.90 41.82 -5.04
N MET A 26 -12.14 41.34 -6.24
CA MET A 26 -11.79 41.99 -7.52
C MET A 26 -12.08 41.03 -8.68
N VAL A 27 -12.85 41.48 -9.64
CA VAL A 27 -13.05 40.79 -10.92
C VAL A 27 -11.74 40.79 -11.69
N ALA A 28 -11.10 39.66 -11.79
CA ALA A 28 -9.86 39.49 -12.53
C ALA A 28 -10.15 39.33 -14.04
N PRO A 29 -9.25 39.82 -14.93
CA PRO A 29 -9.35 39.63 -16.39
C PRO A 29 -9.30 38.16 -16.77
N PRO A 30 -9.76 37.73 -17.96
CA PRO A 30 -9.86 36.35 -18.36
C PRO A 30 -8.47 35.71 -18.30
N SER A 31 -8.29 34.86 -17.30
CA SER A 31 -7.03 34.14 -17.08
C SER A 31 -6.79 33.16 -18.22
N VAL A 32 -5.62 33.25 -18.80
CA VAL A 32 -5.01 32.15 -19.60
C VAL A 32 -5.33 30.83 -18.91
N VAL A 33 -6.03 29.93 -19.59
CA VAL A 33 -6.38 28.61 -19.08
C VAL A 33 -5.08 27.86 -18.80
N LYS A 34 -4.52 28.07 -17.60
CA LYS A 34 -3.37 27.35 -17.10
C LYS A 34 -3.80 25.88 -17.05
N SER A 35 -3.10 25.00 -17.73
CA SER A 35 -3.39 23.56 -17.70
C SER A 35 -3.47 23.13 -16.23
N ARG A 36 -4.67 22.71 -15.81
CA ARG A 36 -4.95 22.42 -14.39
C ARG A 36 -4.12 21.23 -13.93
N GLU A 37 -3.27 21.44 -12.95
CA GLU A 37 -2.49 20.37 -12.31
C GLU A 37 -3.43 19.34 -11.69
N VAL A 38 -3.19 18.05 -11.98
CA VAL A 38 -4.00 16.94 -11.42
C VAL A 38 -3.65 16.72 -9.95
N TYR A 39 -2.37 16.80 -9.61
CA TYR A 39 -1.86 16.63 -8.25
C TYR A 39 -1.11 17.86 -7.76
N LYS A 40 -1.32 18.22 -6.49
CA LYS A 40 -0.63 19.31 -5.79
C LYS A 40 0.30 18.72 -4.75
N MET A 41 1.60 18.94 -4.94
CA MET A 41 2.64 18.43 -4.05
C MET A 41 3.03 19.46 -3.00
N LYS A 42 3.27 19.01 -1.77
CA LYS A 42 3.88 19.76 -0.68
C LYS A 42 5.30 19.29 -0.47
N TYR A 43 6.19 19.61 -1.43
CA TYR A 43 7.55 19.04 -1.49
C TYR A 43 8.33 19.12 -0.18
N ALA A 44 8.14 20.18 0.62
CA ALA A 44 8.78 20.35 1.92
C ALA A 44 8.35 19.29 2.95
N ILE A 45 7.21 18.61 2.74
CA ILE A 45 6.68 17.54 3.60
C ILE A 45 6.81 16.20 2.90
N ASP A 46 6.39 16.10 1.65
CA ASP A 46 6.28 14.84 0.91
C ASP A 46 7.65 14.19 0.69
N ILE A 47 8.69 14.99 0.35
CA ILE A 47 10.04 14.46 0.14
C ILE A 47 10.65 13.90 1.43
N PRO A 48 10.73 14.64 2.55
CA PRO A 48 11.27 14.10 3.79
C PRO A 48 10.50 12.88 4.31
N LEU A 49 9.17 12.89 4.21
CA LEU A 49 8.32 11.77 4.65
C LEU A 49 8.58 10.52 3.81
N THR A 50 8.61 10.66 2.49
CA THR A 50 8.92 9.57 1.55
C THR A 50 10.33 9.03 1.78
N ALA A 51 11.31 9.90 1.97
CA ALA A 51 12.70 9.51 2.24
C ALA A 51 12.81 8.74 3.56
N ALA A 52 12.18 9.24 4.63
CA ALA A 52 12.17 8.57 5.94
C ALA A 52 11.49 7.20 5.88
N GLY A 53 10.32 7.11 5.24
CA GLY A 53 9.59 5.85 5.08
C GLY A 53 10.37 4.85 4.21
N THR A 54 11.03 5.32 3.15
CA THR A 54 11.89 4.48 2.32
C THR A 54 13.09 3.97 3.09
N ALA A 55 13.78 4.85 3.84
CA ALA A 55 14.91 4.47 4.68
C ALA A 55 14.50 3.43 5.74
N TRP A 56 13.36 3.65 6.40
CA TRP A 56 12.80 2.69 7.35
C TRP A 56 12.49 1.34 6.70
N THR A 57 11.87 1.37 5.51
CA THR A 57 11.56 0.15 4.74
C THR A 57 12.82 -0.64 4.42
N LEU A 58 13.87 0.02 3.92
CA LEU A 58 15.15 -0.63 3.61
C LEU A 58 15.84 -1.19 4.87
N TYR A 59 15.85 -0.43 5.96
CA TYR A 59 16.33 -0.91 7.25
C TYR A 59 15.54 -2.14 7.72
N GLY A 60 14.21 -2.08 7.66
CA GLY A 60 13.34 -3.18 8.05
C GLY A 60 13.55 -4.44 7.21
N PHE A 61 13.71 -4.31 5.90
CA PHE A 61 14.08 -5.44 5.02
C PHE A 61 15.42 -6.05 5.44
N SER A 62 16.44 -5.22 5.66
CA SER A 62 17.74 -5.71 6.15
C SER A 62 17.57 -6.54 7.41
N ARG A 63 16.82 -6.04 8.41
CA ARG A 63 16.57 -6.74 9.68
C ARG A 63 15.79 -8.05 9.52
N ILE A 64 14.80 -8.08 8.63
CA ILE A 64 13.95 -9.25 8.40
C ILE A 64 14.75 -10.37 7.72
N TYR A 65 15.55 -10.04 6.71
CA TYR A 65 16.29 -11.03 5.93
C TYR A 65 17.61 -11.46 6.57
N SER A 66 18.14 -10.71 7.54
CA SER A 66 19.33 -11.07 8.33
C SER A 66 19.02 -11.83 9.64
N ARG A 67 17.78 -12.32 9.82
CA ARG A 67 17.42 -13.09 11.01
C ARG A 67 18.19 -14.40 11.10
N ASP A 68 18.59 -14.73 12.32
CA ASP A 68 19.25 -16.02 12.61
C ASP A 68 18.37 -17.22 12.26
N LYS A 69 19.02 -18.34 11.98
CA LYS A 69 18.33 -19.62 11.76
C LYS A 69 17.55 -20.01 13.03
N THR A 70 16.34 -20.49 12.82
CA THR A 70 15.52 -21.03 13.92
C THR A 70 16.12 -22.35 14.41
N PRO A 71 16.24 -22.58 15.74
CA PRO A 71 16.64 -23.88 16.28
C PRO A 71 15.73 -25.01 15.75
N GLU A 72 16.33 -26.15 15.44
CA GLU A 72 15.60 -27.28 14.87
C GLU A 72 14.47 -27.77 15.79
N ALA A 73 14.76 -27.90 17.10
CA ALA A 73 13.75 -28.28 18.08
C ALA A 73 12.49 -27.39 18.04
N ARG A 74 12.65 -26.09 17.76
CA ARG A 74 11.52 -25.16 17.64
C ARG A 74 10.71 -25.41 16.35
N ILE A 75 11.36 -25.82 15.26
CA ILE A 75 10.68 -26.19 14.01
C ILE A 75 9.91 -27.49 14.18
N LEU A 76 10.51 -28.47 14.88
CA LEU A 76 9.87 -29.77 15.15
C LEU A 76 8.69 -29.67 16.14
N ALA A 77 8.69 -28.65 16.98
CA ALA A 77 7.61 -28.35 17.93
C ALA A 77 6.45 -27.56 17.31
N LEU A 78 6.49 -27.20 16.01
CA LEU A 78 5.38 -26.50 15.36
C LEU A 78 4.22 -27.47 15.13
N ASP A 79 3.04 -27.13 15.68
CA ASP A 79 1.81 -27.90 15.49
C ASP A 79 0.79 -27.06 14.68
N PRO A 80 0.27 -27.57 13.56
CA PRO A 80 -0.83 -26.93 12.84
C PRO A 80 -2.09 -26.75 13.71
N ALA A 81 -2.27 -27.51 14.75
CA ALA A 81 -3.40 -27.38 15.68
C ALA A 81 -3.41 -26.04 16.42
N ASP A 82 -2.23 -25.42 16.62
CA ASP A 82 -2.09 -24.11 17.26
C ASP A 82 -2.54 -22.95 16.36
N LEU A 83 -2.75 -23.22 15.06
CA LEU A 83 -3.22 -22.21 14.11
C LEU A 83 -4.73 -22.02 14.20
N ASN A 84 -5.17 -20.78 13.88
CA ASN A 84 -6.60 -20.52 13.73
C ASN A 84 -7.21 -21.38 12.60
N SER A 85 -8.54 -21.56 12.62
CA SER A 85 -9.25 -22.43 11.68
C SER A 85 -9.09 -22.07 10.20
N ILE A 86 -8.92 -20.77 9.89
CA ILE A 86 -8.77 -20.28 8.51
C ILE A 86 -7.40 -20.70 7.94
N ASP A 87 -6.35 -20.61 8.75
CA ASP A 87 -4.97 -20.83 8.33
C ASP A 87 -4.54 -22.30 8.40
N ARG A 88 -5.18 -23.08 9.28
CA ARG A 88 -4.81 -24.45 9.57
C ARG A 88 -4.78 -25.36 8.33
N SER A 89 -5.77 -25.18 7.43
CA SER A 89 -5.88 -25.98 6.19
C SER A 89 -4.76 -25.73 5.17
N THR A 90 -3.94 -24.69 5.39
CA THR A 90 -2.85 -24.29 4.49
C THR A 90 -1.48 -24.41 5.16
N ALA A 91 -1.40 -25.01 6.35
CA ALA A 91 -0.18 -25.05 7.16
C ALA A 91 0.96 -25.82 6.50
N ASP A 92 0.67 -26.82 5.67
CA ASP A 92 1.64 -27.66 4.98
C ASP A 92 1.82 -27.30 3.49
N ASN A 93 1.20 -26.22 3.03
CA ASN A 93 1.34 -25.78 1.65
C ASN A 93 2.82 -25.55 1.28
N PHE A 94 3.20 -26.08 0.12
CA PHE A 94 4.49 -25.81 -0.50
C PHE A 94 4.43 -26.10 -2.00
N ASP A 95 4.45 -25.06 -2.82
CA ASP A 95 4.44 -25.16 -4.28
C ASP A 95 5.41 -24.14 -4.90
N GLN A 96 6.53 -24.64 -5.40
CA GLN A 96 7.58 -23.81 -6.02
C GLN A 96 7.10 -23.18 -7.33
N LYS A 97 6.19 -23.83 -8.08
CA LYS A 97 5.63 -23.26 -9.33
C LYS A 97 4.73 -22.06 -9.00
N ALA A 98 3.88 -22.19 -7.99
CA ALA A 98 3.05 -21.09 -7.51
C ALA A 98 3.90 -19.94 -6.99
N LYS A 99 5.00 -20.22 -6.26
CA LYS A 99 5.96 -19.21 -5.84
C LYS A 99 6.52 -18.44 -7.03
N ASN A 100 7.08 -19.14 -8.01
CA ASN A 100 7.69 -18.52 -9.19
C ASN A 100 6.67 -17.71 -10.02
N ALA A 101 5.41 -18.19 -10.09
CA ALA A 101 4.34 -17.45 -10.75
C ALA A 101 4.00 -16.15 -10.01
N SER A 102 3.89 -16.19 -8.67
CA SER A 102 3.63 -14.99 -7.87
C SER A 102 4.77 -13.96 -7.94
N ASP A 103 6.01 -14.43 -8.03
CA ASP A 103 7.18 -13.57 -8.17
C ASP A 103 7.15 -12.78 -9.50
N LYS A 104 6.60 -13.38 -10.59
CA LYS A 104 6.41 -12.66 -11.88
C LYS A 104 5.42 -11.49 -11.75
N PHE A 105 4.30 -11.68 -11.04
CA PHE A 105 3.37 -10.58 -10.75
C PHE A 105 4.05 -9.49 -9.94
N PHE A 106 4.82 -9.87 -8.93
CA PHE A 106 5.53 -8.92 -8.08
C PHE A 106 6.55 -8.11 -8.89
N TYR A 107 7.51 -8.77 -9.56
CA TYR A 107 8.54 -8.07 -10.32
C TYR A 107 7.99 -7.31 -11.53
N GLY A 108 6.91 -7.77 -12.15
CA GLY A 108 6.25 -7.08 -13.25
C GLY A 108 5.50 -5.83 -12.82
N SER A 109 4.87 -5.85 -11.63
CA SER A 109 4.10 -4.71 -11.15
C SER A 109 4.96 -3.55 -10.67
N MET A 110 6.17 -3.81 -10.14
CA MET A 110 7.04 -2.76 -9.61
C MET A 110 7.41 -1.69 -10.65
N PRO A 111 7.91 -2.02 -11.85
CA PRO A 111 8.23 -1.04 -12.87
C PRO A 111 7.01 -0.61 -13.70
N ALA A 112 5.84 -1.24 -13.55
CA ALA A 112 4.67 -0.96 -14.38
C ALA A 112 4.24 0.52 -14.41
N PRO A 113 4.34 1.33 -13.34
CA PRO A 113 4.06 2.77 -13.43
C PRO A 113 4.92 3.55 -14.41
N LEU A 114 6.08 3.01 -14.84
CA LEU A 114 6.88 3.61 -15.91
C LEU A 114 6.12 3.68 -17.24
N LEU A 115 5.10 2.84 -17.45
CA LEU A 115 4.22 2.92 -18.62
C LEU A 115 3.51 4.28 -18.74
N PHE A 116 3.36 5.03 -17.65
CA PHE A 116 2.83 6.39 -17.68
C PHE A 116 3.68 7.37 -18.51
N LEU A 117 4.96 7.07 -18.71
CA LEU A 117 5.82 7.87 -19.59
C LEU A 117 5.41 7.81 -21.07
N LEU A 118 4.61 6.81 -21.46
CA LEU A 118 4.06 6.70 -22.81
C LEU A 118 2.88 7.66 -23.03
N ASP A 119 2.21 8.09 -21.97
CA ASP A 119 1.12 9.06 -22.04
C ASP A 119 1.64 10.49 -22.02
N LYS A 120 1.25 11.30 -23.01
CA LYS A 120 1.74 12.69 -23.17
C LYS A 120 1.35 13.61 -22.00
N LYS A 121 0.18 13.40 -21.37
CA LYS A 121 -0.29 14.20 -20.24
C LYS A 121 0.49 13.83 -18.97
N MET A 122 0.60 12.53 -18.70
CA MET A 122 1.24 12.00 -17.50
C MET A 122 2.76 12.19 -17.52
N ARG A 123 3.40 12.10 -18.70
CA ARG A 123 4.85 12.31 -18.86
C ARG A 123 5.30 13.71 -18.42
N LYS A 124 4.45 14.74 -18.60
CA LYS A 124 4.77 16.11 -18.13
C LYS A 124 4.88 16.20 -16.61
N ASP A 125 4.10 15.38 -15.89
CA ASP A 125 4.05 15.34 -14.43
C ASP A 125 4.79 14.10 -13.87
N ALA A 126 5.68 13.47 -14.66
CA ALA A 126 6.33 12.21 -14.28
C ALA A 126 7.05 12.29 -12.93
N HIS A 127 7.68 13.42 -12.60
CA HIS A 127 8.34 13.64 -11.31
C HIS A 127 7.37 13.62 -10.12
N LYS A 128 6.16 14.21 -10.28
CA LYS A 128 5.10 14.19 -9.25
C LYS A 128 4.55 12.78 -9.08
N ILE A 129 4.22 12.12 -10.21
CA ILE A 129 3.72 10.75 -10.21
C ILE A 129 4.75 9.79 -9.60
N GLY A 130 6.04 9.97 -9.95
CA GLY A 130 7.12 9.17 -9.38
C GLY A 130 7.25 9.36 -7.86
N LEU A 131 7.19 10.60 -7.36
CA LEU A 131 7.24 10.87 -5.93
C LEU A 131 6.03 10.25 -5.20
N LEU A 132 4.81 10.42 -5.73
CA LEU A 132 3.59 9.80 -5.18
C LEU A 132 3.68 8.27 -5.15
N TYR A 133 4.26 7.67 -6.19
CA TYR A 133 4.47 6.23 -6.24
C TYR A 133 5.45 5.75 -5.16
N LEU A 134 6.58 6.44 -5.03
CA LEU A 134 7.56 6.15 -3.98
C LEU A 134 6.96 6.32 -2.58
N GLU A 135 6.14 7.34 -2.37
CA GLU A 135 5.44 7.56 -1.10
C GLU A 135 4.47 6.41 -0.78
N ALA A 136 3.64 6.00 -1.76
CA ALA A 136 2.73 4.87 -1.58
C ALA A 136 3.48 3.57 -1.26
N MET A 137 4.60 3.33 -1.95
CA MET A 137 5.46 2.17 -1.70
C MET A 137 6.16 2.25 -0.35
N ALA A 138 6.60 3.44 0.07
CA ALA A 138 7.23 3.67 1.37
C ALA A 138 6.24 3.43 2.53
N ILE A 139 4.98 3.87 2.39
CA ILE A 139 3.93 3.61 3.39
C ILE A 139 3.67 2.10 3.52
N THR A 140 3.44 1.41 2.40
CA THR A 140 3.22 -0.05 2.40
C THR A 140 4.43 -0.77 2.97
N GLY A 141 5.63 -0.40 2.54
CA GLY A 141 6.89 -1.00 3.01
C GLY A 141 7.12 -0.79 4.50
N THR A 142 6.86 0.41 5.02
CA THR A 142 6.98 0.74 6.44
C THR A 142 6.02 -0.11 7.27
N ILE A 143 4.75 -0.19 6.88
CA ILE A 143 3.75 -1.00 7.59
C ILE A 143 4.13 -2.48 7.54
N TYR A 144 4.50 -2.98 6.37
CA TYR A 144 4.94 -4.37 6.18
C TYR A 144 6.14 -4.72 7.06
N THR A 145 7.21 -3.95 6.99
CA THR A 145 8.45 -4.26 7.69
C THR A 145 8.30 -4.14 9.20
N SER A 146 7.61 -3.10 9.68
CA SER A 146 7.32 -2.92 11.11
C SER A 146 6.48 -4.07 11.66
N SER A 147 5.39 -4.42 10.97
CA SER A 147 4.52 -5.54 11.38
C SER A 147 5.26 -6.88 11.35
N SER A 148 6.09 -7.13 10.34
CA SER A 148 6.86 -8.36 10.22
C SER A 148 7.94 -8.49 11.29
N MET A 149 8.60 -7.38 11.66
CA MET A 149 9.58 -7.39 12.77
C MET A 149 8.90 -7.71 14.10
N LEU A 150 7.70 -7.16 14.34
CA LEU A 150 6.94 -7.36 15.59
C LEU A 150 6.31 -8.74 15.68
N ALA A 151 5.63 -9.20 14.61
CA ALA A 151 4.87 -10.44 14.63
C ALA A 151 5.75 -11.70 14.61
N SER A 152 6.86 -11.67 13.86
CA SER A 152 7.80 -12.80 13.71
C SER A 152 7.10 -14.15 13.48
N ARG A 153 6.04 -14.15 12.63
CA ARG A 153 5.15 -15.28 12.39
C ARG A 153 5.80 -16.30 11.46
N PHE A 154 5.72 -17.59 11.80
CA PHE A 154 6.18 -18.67 10.94
C PHE A 154 5.34 -18.75 9.66
N ARG A 155 6.00 -19.12 8.55
CA ARG A 155 5.36 -19.37 7.25
C ARG A 155 4.76 -20.77 7.18
N PRO A 156 3.72 -21.01 6.36
CA PRO A 156 3.12 -22.33 6.17
C PRO A 156 4.16 -23.42 5.87
N TYR A 157 5.08 -23.18 4.93
CA TYR A 157 6.08 -24.19 4.56
C TYR A 157 6.97 -24.65 5.72
N THR A 158 7.03 -23.90 6.83
CA THR A 158 7.83 -24.33 8.01
C THR A 158 7.16 -25.45 8.80
N TYR A 159 5.85 -25.64 8.64
CA TYR A 159 5.08 -26.73 9.24
C TYR A 159 5.16 -28.00 8.41
N ASN A 160 5.52 -27.93 7.12
CA ASN A 160 5.54 -29.09 6.22
C ASN A 160 6.80 -29.94 6.45
N PRO A 161 6.66 -31.22 6.90
CA PRO A 161 7.80 -32.11 7.15
C PRO A 161 8.57 -32.49 5.88
N ASN A 162 7.93 -32.41 4.70
CA ASN A 162 8.54 -32.74 3.42
C ASN A 162 9.44 -31.61 2.86
N VAL A 163 9.45 -30.43 3.48
CA VAL A 163 10.34 -29.35 3.12
C VAL A 163 11.67 -29.50 3.84
N ASP A 164 12.77 -29.31 3.10
CA ASP A 164 14.12 -29.38 3.63
C ASP A 164 14.30 -28.58 4.93
N MET A 165 14.91 -29.19 5.95
CA MET A 165 15.08 -28.61 7.27
C MET A 165 15.90 -27.33 7.22
N ALA A 166 16.89 -27.23 6.35
CA ALA A 166 17.70 -26.02 6.21
C ALA A 166 16.83 -24.84 5.72
N LYS A 167 15.86 -25.08 4.82
CA LYS A 167 14.89 -24.08 4.37
C LYS A 167 13.90 -23.71 5.48
N ARG A 168 13.35 -24.70 6.19
CA ARG A 168 12.39 -24.47 7.30
C ARG A 168 13.01 -23.62 8.41
N ARG A 169 14.29 -23.85 8.74
CA ARG A 169 15.06 -23.11 9.76
C ARG A 169 15.49 -21.73 9.33
N GLY A 170 15.50 -21.43 8.02
CA GLY A 170 15.96 -20.14 7.49
C GLY A 170 15.26 -18.95 8.12
N GLY A 171 16.00 -17.84 8.37
CA GLY A 171 15.46 -16.62 9.00
C GLY A 171 14.22 -16.06 8.30
N GLY A 172 14.13 -16.22 6.97
CA GLY A 172 12.94 -15.85 6.18
C GLY A 172 11.69 -16.68 6.50
N GLY A 173 11.81 -17.83 7.17
CA GLY A 173 10.69 -18.65 7.63
C GLY A 173 9.80 -17.98 8.69
N ARG A 174 10.27 -16.92 9.32
CA ARG A 174 9.52 -16.13 10.32
C ARG A 174 8.99 -14.81 9.80
N ASN A 175 8.76 -14.72 8.50
CA ASN A 175 8.32 -13.49 7.82
C ASN A 175 6.99 -13.70 7.09
N SER A 176 6.00 -14.32 7.78
CA SER A 176 4.70 -14.60 7.18
C SER A 176 3.77 -13.39 7.22
N PHE A 177 3.74 -12.63 8.32
CA PHE A 177 2.74 -11.57 8.53
C PHE A 177 3.33 -10.16 8.44
N PRO A 178 2.60 -9.26 7.77
CA PRO A 178 1.53 -9.46 6.79
C PRO A 178 2.08 -9.96 5.45
N ALA A 179 1.22 -10.30 4.47
CA ALA A 179 1.70 -10.74 3.16
C ALA A 179 2.22 -9.56 2.33
N GLY A 180 3.56 -9.47 2.19
CA GLY A 180 4.22 -8.35 1.52
C GLY A 180 4.02 -8.32 0.00
N HIS A 181 4.21 -9.47 -0.70
CA HIS A 181 4.08 -9.54 -2.16
C HIS A 181 2.70 -9.07 -2.67
N PRO A 182 1.56 -9.64 -2.20
CA PRO A 182 0.25 -9.18 -2.65
C PRO A 182 -0.03 -7.73 -2.23
N GLY A 183 0.48 -7.28 -1.07
CA GLY A 183 0.37 -5.88 -0.64
C GLY A 183 1.08 -4.92 -1.58
N LEU A 184 2.33 -5.20 -1.95
CA LEU A 184 3.11 -4.34 -2.85
C LEU A 184 2.56 -4.37 -4.30
N VAL A 185 2.12 -5.55 -4.78
CA VAL A 185 1.40 -5.65 -6.08
C VAL A 185 0.13 -4.80 -6.05
N ALA A 186 -0.65 -4.88 -4.97
CA ALA A 186 -1.84 -4.05 -4.81
C ALA A 186 -1.51 -2.56 -4.78
N THR A 187 -0.47 -2.15 -4.06
CA THR A 187 -0.02 -0.75 -4.04
C THR A 187 0.25 -0.26 -5.45
N SER A 188 1.06 -0.99 -6.22
CA SER A 188 1.44 -0.59 -7.57
C SER A 188 0.24 -0.55 -8.52
N THR A 189 -0.55 -1.62 -8.56
CA THR A 189 -1.64 -1.76 -9.54
C THR A 189 -2.82 -0.83 -9.25
N PHE A 190 -3.20 -0.65 -7.98
CA PHE A 190 -4.24 0.30 -7.58
C PHE A 190 -3.77 1.75 -7.71
N PHE A 191 -2.49 2.03 -7.45
CA PHE A 191 -1.89 3.31 -7.75
C PHE A 191 -2.02 3.63 -9.25
N MET A 192 -1.66 2.68 -10.12
CA MET A 192 -1.80 2.84 -11.56
C MET A 192 -3.25 3.11 -11.98
N ALA A 193 -4.19 2.31 -11.49
CA ALA A 193 -5.60 2.47 -11.79
C ALA A 193 -6.11 3.85 -11.35
N LYS A 194 -5.75 4.30 -10.16
CA LYS A 194 -6.14 5.59 -9.59
C LYS A 194 -5.56 6.76 -10.37
N VAL A 195 -4.24 6.77 -10.57
CA VAL A 195 -3.55 7.87 -11.24
C VAL A 195 -4.01 7.98 -12.70
N TYR A 196 -4.09 6.87 -13.43
CA TYR A 196 -4.60 6.89 -14.79
C TYR A 196 -6.04 7.43 -14.86
N SER A 197 -6.91 7.01 -13.95
CA SER A 197 -8.29 7.49 -13.86
C SER A 197 -8.39 8.98 -13.55
N ASP A 198 -7.45 9.53 -12.80
CA ASP A 198 -7.41 10.96 -12.45
C ASP A 198 -6.94 11.83 -13.62
N TYR A 199 -6.01 11.34 -14.45
CA TYR A 199 -5.56 12.03 -15.66
C TYR A 199 -6.55 11.91 -16.83
N HIS A 200 -7.44 10.89 -16.78
CA HIS A 200 -8.45 10.62 -17.80
C HIS A 200 -9.86 10.62 -17.19
N PRO A 201 -10.35 11.81 -16.74
CA PRO A 201 -11.64 11.90 -16.06
C PRO A 201 -12.82 11.44 -16.94
N ASP A 202 -12.72 11.61 -18.26
CA ASP A 202 -13.77 11.29 -19.23
C ASP A 202 -13.82 9.80 -19.62
N MET A 203 -12.87 9.00 -19.14
CA MET A 203 -12.85 7.56 -19.39
C MET A 203 -14.09 6.88 -18.78
N LYS A 204 -14.93 6.26 -19.61
CA LYS A 204 -16.19 5.60 -19.17
C LYS A 204 -15.94 4.30 -18.38
N ASN A 205 -14.96 3.52 -18.80
CA ASN A 205 -14.74 2.15 -18.29
C ASN A 205 -13.62 2.06 -17.24
N LYS A 206 -13.53 3.02 -16.32
CA LYS A 206 -12.52 3.04 -15.25
C LYS A 206 -12.52 1.77 -14.38
N TRP A 207 -13.69 1.17 -14.23
CA TRP A 207 -13.85 -0.07 -13.45
C TRP A 207 -12.95 -1.20 -13.94
N ILE A 208 -12.65 -1.26 -15.27
CA ILE A 208 -11.74 -2.27 -15.84
C ILE A 208 -10.35 -2.18 -15.20
N LEU A 209 -9.83 -0.96 -15.01
CA LEU A 209 -8.51 -0.75 -14.40
C LEU A 209 -8.47 -1.29 -12.96
N TYR A 210 -9.51 -1.01 -12.18
CA TYR A 210 -9.60 -1.49 -10.79
C TYR A 210 -9.83 -3.00 -10.72
N THR A 211 -10.59 -3.57 -11.66
CA THR A 211 -10.78 -5.02 -11.76
C THR A 211 -9.47 -5.73 -12.09
N LEU A 212 -8.69 -5.21 -13.04
CA LEU A 212 -7.38 -5.75 -13.38
C LEU A 212 -6.40 -5.62 -12.20
N ALA A 213 -6.41 -4.48 -11.50
CA ALA A 213 -5.60 -4.28 -10.31
C ALA A 213 -5.96 -5.28 -9.20
N GLY A 214 -7.26 -5.45 -8.92
CA GLY A 214 -7.77 -6.42 -7.96
C GLY A 214 -7.45 -7.86 -8.35
N GLY A 215 -7.64 -8.20 -9.62
CA GLY A 215 -7.33 -9.53 -10.16
C GLY A 215 -5.85 -9.89 -10.01
N ALA A 216 -4.93 -9.00 -10.40
CA ALA A 216 -3.50 -9.23 -10.26
C ALA A 216 -3.08 -9.40 -8.80
N SER A 217 -3.61 -8.55 -7.91
CA SER A 217 -3.28 -8.57 -6.48
C SER A 217 -3.82 -9.82 -5.79
N LEU A 218 -5.08 -10.17 -6.06
CA LEU A 218 -5.73 -11.37 -5.50
C LEU A 218 -5.06 -12.65 -6.01
N THR A 219 -4.76 -12.73 -7.31
CA THR A 219 -4.03 -13.86 -7.90
C THR A 219 -2.67 -14.02 -7.22
N THR A 220 -1.94 -12.92 -6.99
CA THR A 220 -0.68 -12.96 -6.24
C THR A 220 -0.89 -13.53 -4.85
N GLY A 221 -1.93 -13.08 -4.13
CA GLY A 221 -2.26 -13.59 -2.79
C GLY A 221 -2.54 -15.09 -2.78
N ILE A 222 -3.40 -15.58 -3.69
CA ILE A 222 -3.73 -17.00 -3.83
C ILE A 222 -2.48 -17.84 -4.12
N LEU A 223 -1.64 -17.37 -5.05
CA LEU A 223 -0.39 -18.05 -5.40
C LEU A 223 0.58 -18.10 -4.21
N ARG A 224 0.65 -17.04 -3.40
CA ARG A 224 1.50 -17.00 -2.18
C ARG A 224 1.00 -17.98 -1.10
N VAL A 225 -0.32 -18.14 -0.96
CA VAL A 225 -0.91 -19.15 -0.06
C VAL A 225 -0.58 -20.56 -0.56
N LYS A 226 -0.78 -20.84 -1.85
CA LYS A 226 -0.42 -22.15 -2.45
C LYS A 226 1.08 -22.45 -2.33
N ALA A 227 1.91 -21.43 -2.47
CA ALA A 227 3.37 -21.56 -2.32
C ALA A 227 3.82 -21.85 -0.89
N GLY A 228 2.94 -21.79 0.11
CA GLY A 228 3.28 -21.91 1.52
C GLY A 228 4.06 -20.72 2.07
N GLU A 229 4.07 -19.60 1.35
CA GLU A 229 4.80 -18.37 1.76
C GLU A 229 4.01 -17.52 2.74
N HIS A 230 2.68 -17.54 2.67
CA HIS A 230 1.77 -16.77 3.52
C HIS A 230 0.51 -17.57 3.84
N PHE A 231 -0.05 -17.35 5.01
CA PHE A 231 -1.37 -17.82 5.36
C PHE A 231 -2.47 -16.95 4.73
N PRO A 232 -3.72 -17.47 4.59
CA PRO A 232 -4.86 -16.65 4.15
C PRO A 232 -5.03 -15.37 4.96
N THR A 233 -4.92 -15.42 6.29
CA THR A 233 -5.05 -14.24 7.15
C THR A 233 -3.94 -13.22 6.95
N ASP A 234 -2.73 -13.63 6.56
CA ASP A 234 -1.64 -12.69 6.21
C ASP A 234 -1.99 -11.90 4.95
N VAL A 235 -2.62 -12.58 3.96
CA VAL A 235 -3.08 -11.96 2.71
C VAL A 235 -4.26 -11.03 2.97
N MET A 236 -5.22 -11.44 3.81
CA MET A 236 -6.38 -10.61 4.20
C MET A 236 -5.96 -9.29 4.84
N VAL A 237 -4.79 -9.21 5.45
CA VAL A 237 -4.25 -7.97 6.01
C VAL A 237 -3.34 -7.24 5.03
N GLY A 238 -2.42 -7.96 4.37
CA GLY A 238 -1.44 -7.35 3.48
C GLY A 238 -2.05 -6.71 2.24
N LEU A 239 -3.04 -7.35 1.63
CA LEU A 239 -3.70 -6.86 0.42
C LEU A 239 -4.44 -5.54 0.64
N PRO A 240 -5.33 -5.38 1.66
CA PRO A 240 -5.96 -4.09 1.96
C PRO A 240 -4.97 -2.97 2.25
N ILE A 241 -3.86 -3.24 2.95
CA ILE A 241 -2.81 -2.23 3.18
C ILE A 241 -2.31 -1.68 1.85
N GLY A 242 -2.01 -2.57 0.90
CA GLY A 242 -1.55 -2.16 -0.43
C GLY A 242 -2.60 -1.40 -1.23
N VAL A 243 -3.85 -1.87 -1.23
CA VAL A 243 -4.98 -1.19 -1.88
C VAL A 243 -5.15 0.23 -1.35
N LEU A 244 -5.18 0.37 -0.03
CA LEU A 244 -5.35 1.68 0.62
C LEU A 244 -4.18 2.62 0.32
N SER A 245 -2.94 2.15 0.41
CA SER A 245 -1.77 2.97 0.08
C SER A 245 -1.80 3.44 -1.38
N GLY A 246 -2.09 2.54 -2.32
CA GLY A 246 -2.17 2.86 -3.75
C GLY A 246 -3.30 3.83 -4.12
N LEU A 247 -4.42 3.81 -3.39
CA LEU A 247 -5.56 4.68 -3.63
C LEU A 247 -5.47 6.01 -2.87
N LEU A 248 -5.11 5.96 -1.57
CA LEU A 248 -5.22 7.14 -0.70
C LEU A 248 -4.09 8.14 -0.93
N VAL A 249 -2.86 7.69 -1.24
CA VAL A 249 -1.77 8.63 -1.51
C VAL A 249 -2.12 9.55 -2.68
N PRO A 250 -2.47 9.07 -3.89
CA PRO A 250 -2.89 9.96 -4.95
C PRO A 250 -4.17 10.73 -4.60
N HIS A 251 -5.09 10.12 -3.84
CA HIS A 251 -6.35 10.78 -3.46
C HIS A 251 -6.12 12.04 -2.62
N PHE A 252 -5.23 11.98 -1.62
CA PHE A 252 -4.96 13.12 -0.75
C PHE A 252 -4.16 14.23 -1.44
N HIS A 253 -3.39 13.88 -2.46
CA HIS A 253 -2.64 14.86 -3.27
C HIS A 253 -3.43 15.39 -4.46
N LYS A 254 -4.64 14.85 -4.71
CA LYS A 254 -5.46 15.34 -5.82
C LYS A 254 -5.85 16.79 -5.61
N ASN A 255 -5.64 17.61 -6.64
CA ASN A 255 -6.02 19.02 -6.59
C ASN A 255 -7.55 19.16 -6.56
N ARG A 256 -8.08 19.51 -5.38
CA ARG A 256 -9.53 19.62 -5.13
C ARG A 256 -10.14 20.94 -5.63
N GLU A 257 -9.33 21.89 -6.06
CA GLU A 257 -9.84 23.14 -6.66
C GLU A 257 -10.74 22.85 -7.88
N ASN A 258 -10.71 21.63 -8.38
CA ASN A 258 -11.51 21.12 -9.49
C ASN A 258 -12.72 20.28 -9.06
N SER A 259 -12.96 20.06 -7.78
CA SER A 259 -14.15 19.33 -7.36
C SER A 259 -15.37 20.27 -7.42
N ARG A 260 -16.47 19.80 -8.04
CA ARG A 260 -17.74 20.51 -8.01
C ARG A 260 -18.33 20.56 -6.60
N VAL A 261 -17.85 19.70 -5.69
CA VAL A 261 -18.31 19.62 -4.32
C VAL A 261 -17.10 19.70 -3.39
N ALA A 262 -17.12 20.65 -2.48
CA ALA A 262 -16.17 20.75 -1.38
C ALA A 262 -16.92 20.62 -0.06
N ILE A 263 -16.45 19.74 0.83
CA ILE A 263 -16.94 19.59 2.20
C ILE A 263 -15.85 20.15 3.11
N MET A 264 -16.22 21.14 3.92
CA MET A 264 -15.29 21.78 4.85
C MET A 264 -15.88 21.80 6.25
N PRO A 265 -15.11 21.49 7.30
CA PRO A 265 -15.55 21.74 8.65
C PRO A 265 -15.67 23.26 8.88
N TYR A 266 -16.71 23.70 9.57
CA TYR A 266 -16.85 25.07 10.03
C TYR A 266 -17.04 25.11 11.54
N SER A 267 -16.57 26.18 12.16
CA SER A 267 -16.78 26.50 13.56
C SER A 267 -17.06 27.99 13.69
N THR A 268 -18.15 28.34 14.37
CA THR A 268 -18.54 29.73 14.67
C THR A 268 -18.32 30.09 16.14
N GLY A 269 -17.68 29.24 16.93
CA GLY A 269 -17.58 29.38 18.39
C GLY A 269 -18.76 28.76 19.12
N ASP A 270 -19.97 28.97 18.63
CA ASP A 270 -21.22 28.43 19.24
C ASP A 270 -21.72 27.16 18.55
N ALA A 271 -21.27 26.91 17.30
CA ALA A 271 -21.67 25.73 16.54
C ALA A 271 -20.52 25.19 15.69
N ASN A 272 -20.39 23.88 15.66
CA ASN A 272 -19.45 23.13 14.80
C ASN A 272 -20.23 22.27 13.80
N GLY A 273 -19.81 22.24 12.54
CA GLY A 273 -20.52 21.48 11.52
C GLY A 273 -19.68 21.22 10.26
N LEU A 274 -20.35 20.74 9.23
CA LEU A 274 -19.78 20.52 7.89
C LEU A 274 -20.52 21.39 6.89
N THR A 275 -19.78 22.22 6.15
CA THR A 275 -20.31 23.00 5.04
C THR A 275 -20.02 22.28 3.73
N THR A 276 -21.04 22.11 2.90
CA THR A 276 -20.92 21.56 1.55
C THR A 276 -21.06 22.71 0.55
N ILE A 277 -20.02 22.93 -0.25
CA ILE A 277 -20.02 23.91 -1.34
C ILE A 277 -20.16 23.15 -2.65
N ILE A 278 -21.20 23.45 -3.42
CA ILE A 278 -21.43 22.89 -4.75
C ILE A 278 -21.19 24.01 -5.77
N LYS A 279 -20.19 23.82 -6.65
CA LYS A 279 -19.96 24.70 -7.81
C LYS A 279 -20.88 24.24 -8.93
N LEU A 280 -21.86 25.05 -9.26
CA LEU A 280 -22.79 24.86 -10.35
C LEU A 280 -22.14 25.11 -11.70
#